data_ee5393b535a8cb2e0d239e0f6700fc01
#
_entry.id   ee5393b535a8cb2e0d239e0f6700fc01
#
_cell.length_a   1.000
_cell.length_b   1.000
_cell.length_c   1.000
_cell.angle_alpha   90.00
_cell.angle_beta   90.00
_cell.angle_gamma   90.00
#
_symmetry.space_group_name_H-M   'P 1'
#
loop_
_entity.id
_entity.type
_entity.pdbx_description
1 polymer ?
#
loop_
_entity_poly.entity_id
_entity_poly.type
_entity_poly.pdbx_seq_one_letter_code
_entity_poly.pdbx_strand_id
1 'polypeptide(L)'
;MNTSRYATTGTGLDRPDWASGCDAQSAINAHNPNNYFKTSCFNAPTLGYLGNVEALALTGPALVNTDVSLLRTVTLRERHKLEIRADMFNAFNRVNFAGPSNITVFTNTGTSLAPVATRSGTAGQITNTVTSSRQFQFSLHYQF
;
A
#
# COMPACT_ATOMS: atom_id res chain seq x y z
N MET A 1 5.05 -1.05 12.15
CA MET A 1 6.44 -1.26 11.76
C MET A 1 7.05 -2.24 12.70
N ASN A 2 7.91 -3.07 12.18
CA ASN A 2 8.36 -4.23 12.88
C ASN A 2 9.87 -4.35 12.82
N THR A 3 10.50 -4.72 13.90
CA THR A 3 11.87 -5.19 13.94
C THR A 3 11.85 -6.58 14.59
N SER A 4 12.38 -7.56 13.94
CA SER A 4 12.44 -8.93 14.48
C SER A 4 13.65 -9.18 15.37
N ARG A 5 14.27 -8.11 15.87
CA ARG A 5 15.60 -8.21 16.48
C ARG A 5 15.61 -8.53 17.97
N TYR A 6 14.65 -7.98 18.71
CA TYR A 6 14.63 -8.04 20.15
C TYR A 6 13.27 -8.45 20.66
N ALA A 7 12.95 -9.70 20.56
CA ALA A 7 11.70 -10.23 21.10
C ALA A 7 11.70 -10.22 22.63
N THR A 8 11.64 -9.02 23.22
CA THR A 8 11.52 -8.85 24.65
C THR A 8 10.16 -9.29 25.19
N THR A 9 9.15 -9.35 24.30
CA THR A 9 7.78 -9.69 24.64
C THR A 9 7.38 -11.12 24.21
N GLY A 10 8.28 -11.89 23.64
CA GLY A 10 7.99 -13.23 23.08
C GLY A 10 7.19 -13.22 21.78
N THR A 11 6.82 -12.05 21.24
CA THR A 11 6.03 -11.91 19.99
C THR A 11 6.91 -11.79 18.74
N GLY A 12 8.22 -11.58 18.88
CA GLY A 12 9.15 -11.40 17.77
C GLY A 12 8.99 -10.08 17.01
N LEU A 13 8.21 -9.14 17.54
CA LEU A 13 7.81 -7.91 16.86
C LEU A 13 8.19 -6.69 17.71
N ASP A 14 9.39 -6.17 17.51
CA ASP A 14 9.83 -4.96 18.18
C ASP A 14 9.53 -3.73 17.32
N ARG A 15 9.17 -2.62 17.96
CA ARG A 15 9.00 -1.34 17.30
C ARG A 15 10.33 -0.61 17.21
N PRO A 16 10.63 0.08 16.11
CA PRO A 16 11.80 0.94 16.02
C PRO A 16 11.62 2.22 16.84
N ASP A 17 12.71 2.95 17.03
CA ASP A 17 12.70 4.34 17.50
C ASP A 17 12.65 5.30 16.33
N TRP A 18 12.06 6.50 16.55
CA TRP A 18 12.22 7.61 15.63
C TRP A 18 13.67 8.10 15.64
N ALA A 19 14.22 8.34 14.48
CA ALA A 19 15.47 9.10 14.37
C ALA A 19 15.21 10.57 14.71
N SER A 20 16.25 11.24 15.20
CA SER A 20 16.15 12.66 15.56
C SER A 20 15.63 13.51 14.39
N GLY A 21 14.61 14.31 14.66
CA GLY A 21 13.97 15.17 13.65
C GLY A 21 13.03 14.45 12.68
N CYS A 22 12.73 13.17 12.90
CA CYS A 22 11.74 12.42 12.13
C CYS A 22 10.46 12.19 12.91
N ASP A 23 9.34 12.19 12.19
CA ASP A 23 7.99 11.86 12.63
C ASP A 23 7.25 11.06 11.55
N ALA A 24 6.00 10.72 11.81
CA ALA A 24 5.17 9.94 10.89
C ALA A 24 5.03 10.60 9.51
N GLN A 25 4.98 11.92 9.45
CA GLN A 25 4.73 12.68 8.23
C GLN A 25 6.01 12.87 7.42
N SER A 26 7.13 13.21 8.06
CA SER A 26 8.44 13.37 7.43
C SER A 26 9.03 12.05 6.92
N ALA A 27 8.63 10.93 7.55
CA ALA A 27 9.06 9.60 7.15
C ALA A 27 8.40 9.14 5.84
N ILE A 28 7.21 9.66 5.47
CA ILE A 28 6.52 9.26 4.25
C ILE A 28 7.14 9.93 3.02
N ASN A 29 7.34 9.15 1.96
CA ASN A 29 7.76 9.58 0.63
C ASN A 29 6.75 9.09 -0.41
N ALA A 30 5.57 9.70 -0.42
CA ALA A 30 4.39 9.24 -1.17
C ALA A 30 4.59 9.11 -2.69
N HIS A 31 5.58 9.80 -3.27
CA HIS A 31 5.85 9.80 -4.71
C HIS A 31 6.90 8.78 -5.15
N ASN A 32 7.44 7.99 -4.23
CA ASN A 32 8.47 7.00 -4.55
C ASN A 32 8.03 5.58 -4.12
N PRO A 33 7.50 4.77 -5.04
CA PRO A 33 7.07 3.42 -4.72
C PRO A 33 8.21 2.49 -4.29
N ASN A 34 9.45 2.77 -4.70
CA ASN A 34 10.61 1.98 -4.30
C ASN A 34 11.08 2.28 -2.86
N ASN A 35 10.64 3.41 -2.31
CA ASN A 35 10.99 3.86 -0.98
C ASN A 35 9.86 4.73 -0.42
N TYR A 36 8.68 4.13 -0.23
CA TYR A 36 7.47 4.83 0.21
C TYR A 36 7.64 5.47 1.59
N PHE A 37 8.45 4.89 2.45
CA PHE A 37 8.87 5.53 3.68
C PHE A 37 10.39 5.46 3.83
N LYS A 38 10.97 6.54 4.36
CA LYS A 38 12.41 6.70 4.57
C LYS A 38 12.88 5.82 5.71
N THR A 39 13.63 4.77 5.42
CA THR A 39 14.19 3.88 6.45
C THR A 39 15.19 4.60 7.36
N SER A 40 15.79 5.72 6.88
CA SER A 40 16.68 6.59 7.69
C SER A 40 15.97 7.26 8.86
N CYS A 41 14.64 7.41 8.81
CA CYS A 41 13.84 7.96 9.90
C CYS A 41 13.63 7.00 11.09
N PHE A 42 14.18 5.81 11.01
CA PHE A 42 14.04 4.81 12.06
C PHE A 42 15.39 4.35 12.58
N ASN A 43 15.51 4.24 13.89
CA ASN A 43 16.64 3.65 14.58
C ASN A 43 16.24 2.30 15.20
N ALA A 44 17.21 1.42 15.32
CA ALA A 44 17.01 0.18 16.06
C ALA A 44 16.82 0.52 17.56
N PRO A 45 15.83 -0.09 18.22
CA PRO A 45 15.60 0.17 19.64
C PRO A 45 16.77 -0.36 20.47
N THR A 46 16.92 0.16 21.68
CA THR A 46 17.87 -0.36 22.66
C THR A 46 17.44 -1.77 23.07
N LEU A 47 18.42 -2.67 23.31
CA LEU A 47 18.16 -4.02 23.80
C LEU A 47 17.33 -4.00 25.08
N GLY A 48 16.26 -4.78 25.11
CA GLY A 48 15.37 -4.88 26.27
C GLY A 48 14.29 -3.82 26.33
N TYR A 49 14.24 -2.87 25.38
CA TYR A 49 13.22 -1.81 25.32
C TYR A 49 12.44 -1.86 24.02
N LEU A 50 11.17 -1.52 24.09
CA LEU A 50 10.36 -1.27 22.90
C LEU A 50 10.66 0.13 22.37
N GLY A 51 10.77 0.27 21.05
CA GLY A 51 10.92 1.57 20.42
C GLY A 51 9.69 2.46 20.55
N ASN A 52 9.86 3.74 20.35
CA ASN A 52 8.87 4.79 20.55
C ASN A 52 7.97 5.05 19.33
N VAL A 53 8.20 4.40 18.19
CA VAL A 53 7.30 4.49 17.03
C VAL A 53 5.98 3.82 17.39
N GLU A 54 4.89 4.56 17.25
CA GLU A 54 3.54 4.06 17.55
C GLU A 54 3.12 2.96 16.58
N ALA A 55 2.20 2.11 17.03
CA ALA A 55 1.54 1.17 16.13
C ALA A 55 0.73 1.97 15.08
N LEU A 56 0.77 1.54 13.81
CA LEU A 56 0.08 2.22 12.71
C LEU A 56 0.51 3.69 12.48
N ALA A 57 1.72 4.06 12.88
CA ALA A 57 2.23 5.42 12.75
C ALA A 57 2.25 5.95 11.29
N LEU A 58 2.39 5.08 10.30
CA LEU A 58 2.45 5.49 8.89
C LEU A 58 1.12 5.25 8.18
N THR A 59 0.69 6.25 7.42
CA THR A 59 -0.45 6.15 6.52
C THR A 59 -0.03 5.56 5.18
N GLY A 60 -0.81 4.63 4.65
CA GLY A 60 -0.60 4.03 3.33
C GLY A 60 -0.95 4.98 2.18
N PRO A 61 -0.67 4.57 0.92
CA PRO A 61 -1.05 5.34 -0.26
C PRO A 61 -2.57 5.57 -0.33
N ALA A 62 -2.97 6.77 -0.80
CA ALA A 62 -4.36 7.06 -1.07
C ALA A 62 -4.87 6.30 -2.30
N LEU A 63 -6.13 5.85 -2.25
CA LEU A 63 -6.82 5.22 -3.36
C LEU A 63 -7.81 6.23 -3.95
N VAL A 64 -7.71 6.46 -5.25
CA VAL A 64 -8.67 7.28 -6.02
C VAL A 64 -9.02 6.55 -7.30
N ASN A 65 -10.27 6.14 -7.45
CA ASN A 65 -10.79 5.50 -8.64
C ASN A 65 -12.00 6.25 -9.17
N THR A 66 -12.17 6.27 -10.48
CA THR A 66 -13.32 6.87 -11.16
C THR A 66 -13.75 5.94 -12.28
N ASP A 67 -14.99 5.47 -12.19
CA ASP A 67 -15.61 4.64 -13.21
C ASP A 67 -16.72 5.44 -13.87
N VAL A 68 -16.89 5.27 -15.17
CA VAL A 68 -17.89 5.94 -16.00
C VAL A 68 -18.70 4.92 -16.76
N SER A 69 -20.02 5.03 -16.68
CA SER A 69 -20.96 4.17 -17.42
C SER A 69 -21.87 5.02 -18.30
N LEU A 70 -22.02 4.63 -19.54
CA LEU A 70 -22.98 5.19 -20.48
C LEU A 70 -23.96 4.10 -20.92
N LEU A 71 -25.26 4.36 -20.73
CA LEU A 71 -26.33 3.46 -21.11
C LEU A 71 -27.28 4.18 -22.07
N ARG A 72 -27.63 3.52 -23.18
CA ARG A 72 -28.65 4.00 -24.12
C ARG A 72 -29.60 2.86 -24.49
N THR A 73 -30.89 3.09 -24.29
CA THR A 73 -31.95 2.19 -24.78
C THR A 73 -32.61 2.77 -25.99
N VAL A 74 -32.68 2.01 -27.08
CA VAL A 74 -33.37 2.39 -28.33
C VAL A 74 -34.53 1.44 -28.54
N THR A 75 -35.76 1.97 -28.63
CA THR A 75 -36.94 1.21 -28.98
C THR A 75 -37.03 1.14 -30.50
N LEU A 76 -36.92 -0.07 -31.06
CA LEU A 76 -36.93 -0.31 -32.51
C LEU A 76 -38.38 -0.47 -33.00
N ARG A 77 -39.23 -1.15 -32.20
CA ARG A 77 -40.69 -1.36 -32.42
C ARG A 77 -41.36 -1.57 -31.07
N GLU A 78 -42.67 -1.68 -31.03
CA GLU A 78 -43.48 -1.76 -29.80
C GLU A 78 -42.98 -2.80 -28.76
N ARG A 79 -42.34 -3.88 -29.21
CA ARG A 79 -41.82 -4.96 -28.35
C ARG A 79 -40.30 -5.14 -28.43
N HIS A 80 -39.63 -4.44 -29.32
CA HIS A 80 -38.20 -4.63 -29.57
C HIS A 80 -37.39 -3.46 -28.99
N LYS A 81 -36.54 -3.77 -28.04
CA LYS A 81 -35.64 -2.79 -27.40
C LYS A 81 -34.20 -3.25 -27.55
N LEU A 82 -33.35 -2.28 -27.87
CA LEU A 82 -31.91 -2.47 -27.94
C LEU A 82 -31.26 -1.60 -26.87
N GLU A 83 -30.57 -2.22 -25.95
CA GLU A 83 -29.81 -1.55 -24.91
C GLU A 83 -28.31 -1.63 -25.25
N ILE A 84 -27.68 -0.49 -25.33
CA ILE A 84 -26.26 -0.34 -25.59
C ILE A 84 -25.62 0.23 -24.33
N ARG A 85 -24.63 -0.43 -23.80
CA ARG A 85 -23.90 0.02 -22.60
C ARG A 85 -22.40 0.03 -22.86
N ALA A 86 -21.76 1.09 -22.44
CA ALA A 86 -20.32 1.26 -22.43
C ALA A 86 -19.87 1.61 -21.04
N ASP A 87 -19.00 0.80 -20.45
CA ASP A 87 -18.41 1.01 -19.15
C ASP A 87 -16.91 1.26 -19.31
N MET A 88 -16.40 2.23 -18.58
CA MET A 88 -14.99 2.57 -18.51
C MET A 88 -14.56 2.53 -17.04
N PHE A 89 -13.75 1.55 -16.68
CA PHE A 89 -13.18 1.40 -15.35
C PHE A 89 -11.83 2.10 -15.29
N ASN A 90 -11.55 2.75 -14.16
CA ASN A 90 -10.37 3.57 -13.96
C ASN A 90 -10.19 4.58 -15.11
N ALA A 91 -11.22 5.39 -15.37
CA ALA A 91 -11.33 6.26 -16.55
C ALA A 91 -10.11 7.17 -16.77
N PHE A 92 -9.50 7.65 -15.69
CA PHE A 92 -8.31 8.50 -15.75
C PHE A 92 -7.00 7.72 -15.77
N ASN A 93 -7.06 6.37 -15.82
CA ASN A 93 -5.89 5.48 -15.79
C ASN A 93 -4.93 5.81 -14.65
N ARG A 94 -5.49 6.08 -13.46
CA ARG A 94 -4.69 6.43 -12.28
C ARG A 94 -4.06 5.18 -11.68
N VAL A 95 -2.78 5.25 -11.39
CA VAL A 95 -2.08 4.21 -10.65
C VAL A 95 -2.43 4.34 -9.17
N ASN A 96 -3.07 3.32 -8.60
CA ASN A 96 -3.36 3.22 -7.19
C ASN A 96 -2.43 2.15 -6.58
N PHE A 97 -1.44 2.60 -5.84
CA PHE A 97 -0.48 1.71 -5.22
C PHE A 97 -1.09 0.97 -4.02
N ALA A 98 -0.70 -0.28 -3.83
CA ALA A 98 -0.93 -1.02 -2.60
C ALA A 98 -0.08 -0.45 -1.45
N GLY A 99 -0.29 -0.93 -0.24
CA GLY A 99 0.65 -0.67 0.86
C GLY A 99 2.02 -1.30 0.60
N PRO A 100 3.07 -0.84 1.30
CA PRO A 100 4.39 -1.43 1.18
C PRO A 100 4.37 -2.94 1.43
N SER A 101 5.02 -3.70 0.55
CA SER A 101 5.08 -5.16 0.62
C SER A 101 5.93 -5.63 1.81
N ASN A 102 6.91 -4.83 2.21
CA ASN A 102 7.75 -5.09 3.38
C ASN A 102 7.78 -3.85 4.29
N ILE A 103 7.29 -4.01 5.51
CA ILE A 103 7.30 -2.97 6.55
C ILE A 103 8.37 -3.23 7.64
N THR A 104 9.14 -4.30 7.50
CA THR A 104 10.21 -4.64 8.45
C THR A 104 11.44 -3.78 8.16
N VAL A 105 11.71 -2.80 9.02
CA VAL A 105 12.83 -1.86 8.85
C VAL A 105 14.16 -2.50 9.21
N PHE A 106 14.18 -3.31 10.27
CA PHE A 106 15.39 -3.97 10.76
C PHE A 106 15.18 -5.47 10.85
N THR A 107 16.19 -6.22 10.43
CA THR A 107 16.31 -7.66 10.62
C THR A 107 17.49 -7.98 11.54
N ASN A 108 17.40 -9.08 12.27
CA ASN A 108 18.51 -9.55 13.07
C ASN A 108 19.43 -10.41 12.20
N THR A 109 20.67 -9.97 12.03
CA THR A 109 21.72 -10.75 11.34
C THR A 109 22.75 -11.34 12.31
N GLY A 110 22.61 -11.08 13.63
CA GLY A 110 23.42 -11.66 14.69
C GLY A 110 22.82 -12.95 15.27
N THR A 111 23.42 -13.42 16.34
CA THR A 111 22.91 -14.56 17.13
C THR A 111 21.90 -14.10 18.18
N SER A 112 21.21 -15.05 18.83
CA SER A 112 20.31 -14.75 19.95
C SER A 112 21.01 -14.10 21.14
N LEU A 113 22.31 -14.40 21.34
CA LEU A 113 23.13 -13.85 22.43
C LEU A 113 23.81 -12.51 22.05
N ALA A 114 23.99 -12.25 20.76
CA ALA A 114 24.59 -11.02 20.23
C ALA A 114 23.80 -10.56 18.98
N PRO A 115 22.61 -10.00 19.18
CA PRO A 115 21.77 -9.57 18.07
C PRO A 115 22.31 -8.31 17.40
N VAL A 116 22.31 -8.31 16.06
CA VAL A 116 22.77 -7.18 15.24
C VAL A 116 21.63 -6.70 14.36
N ALA A 117 21.25 -5.43 14.49
CA ALA A 117 20.25 -4.82 13.63
C ALA A 117 20.83 -4.46 12.27
N THR A 118 20.30 -5.03 11.23
CA THR A 118 20.64 -4.65 9.86
C THR A 118 19.41 -4.08 9.18
N ARG A 119 19.55 -2.93 8.50
CA ARG A 119 18.44 -2.32 7.75
C ARG A 119 18.05 -3.20 6.57
N SER A 120 16.75 -3.43 6.42
CA SER A 120 16.21 -4.14 5.27
C SER A 120 16.28 -3.24 4.03
N GLY A 121 16.90 -3.74 2.96
CA GLY A 121 16.97 -3.03 1.67
C GLY A 121 15.65 -2.97 0.90
N THR A 122 14.64 -3.75 1.32
CA THR A 122 13.32 -3.81 0.70
C THR A 122 12.22 -3.15 1.52
N ALA A 123 12.56 -2.62 2.71
CA ALA A 123 11.58 -1.94 3.56
C ALA A 123 11.04 -0.68 2.85
N GLY A 124 9.72 -0.57 2.82
CA GLY A 124 9.03 0.55 2.17
C GLY A 124 8.83 0.39 0.66
N GLN A 125 9.20 -0.73 0.04
CA GLN A 125 8.93 -0.98 -1.37
C GLN A 125 7.46 -1.37 -1.59
N ILE A 126 6.85 -0.77 -2.61
CA ILE A 126 5.53 -1.11 -3.12
C ILE A 126 5.72 -1.85 -4.44
N THR A 127 5.28 -3.10 -4.50
CA THR A 127 5.43 -3.96 -5.69
C THR A 127 4.13 -4.20 -6.43
N ASN A 128 3.00 -3.78 -5.84
CA ASN A 128 1.67 -4.06 -6.38
C ASN A 128 0.81 -2.80 -6.44
N THR A 129 -0.20 -2.86 -7.30
CA THR A 129 -1.30 -1.90 -7.34
C THR A 129 -2.60 -2.55 -6.85
N VAL A 130 -3.52 -1.75 -6.31
CA VAL A 130 -4.84 -2.23 -5.84
C VAL A 130 -5.91 -2.15 -6.93
N THR A 131 -5.68 -1.38 -7.99
CA THR A 131 -6.58 -1.28 -9.13
C THR A 131 -5.88 -1.71 -10.41
N SER A 132 -6.65 -2.24 -11.35
CA SER A 132 -6.19 -2.51 -12.70
C SER A 132 -5.96 -1.22 -13.48
N SER A 133 -5.23 -1.29 -14.59
CA SER A 133 -5.19 -0.25 -15.62
C SER A 133 -6.61 0.01 -16.16
N ARG A 134 -6.79 1.12 -16.88
CA ARG A 134 -8.07 1.46 -17.53
C ARG A 134 -8.58 0.30 -18.39
N GLN A 135 -9.85 -0.01 -18.22
CA GLN A 135 -10.55 -1.05 -18.98
C GLN A 135 -11.81 -0.48 -19.60
N PHE A 136 -12.14 -0.94 -20.81
CA PHE A 136 -13.39 -0.65 -21.49
C PHE A 136 -14.19 -1.93 -21.63
N GLN A 137 -15.48 -1.86 -21.32
CA GLN A 137 -16.41 -2.93 -21.53
C GLN A 137 -17.61 -2.41 -22.32
N PHE A 138 -17.98 -3.12 -23.38
CA PHE A 138 -19.18 -2.83 -24.17
C PHE A 138 -20.14 -4.00 -24.06
N SER A 139 -21.40 -3.70 -23.86
CA SER A 139 -22.46 -4.71 -23.88
C SER A 139 -23.63 -4.25 -24.76
N LEU A 140 -24.23 -5.22 -25.42
CA LEU A 140 -25.41 -5.05 -26.25
C LEU A 140 -26.46 -6.06 -25.80
N HIS A 141 -27.61 -5.55 -25.40
CA HIS A 141 -28.72 -6.39 -24.95
C HIS A 141 -29.93 -6.12 -25.82
N TYR A 142 -30.49 -7.16 -26.42
CA TYR A 142 -31.69 -7.11 -27.26
C TYR A 142 -32.84 -7.83 -26.57
N GLN A 143 -33.97 -7.12 -26.43
CA GLN A 143 -35.21 -7.65 -25.90
C GLN A 143 -36.26 -7.70 -27.02
N PHE A 144 -36.99 -8.78 -27.08
CA PHE A 144 -38.10 -9.01 -28.02
C PHE A 144 -39.33 -9.56 -27.31
#